data_b370e65e956bbc71e48e3f0511246ea7
#
_entry.id   b370e65e956bbc71e48e3f0511246ea7
#
_cell.length_a   1.000
_cell.length_b   1.000
_cell.length_c   1.000
_cell.angle_alpha   90.00
_cell.angle_beta   90.00
_cell.angle_gamma   90.00
#
_symmetry.space_group_name_H-M   'P 1'
#
loop_
_entity.id
_entity.type
_entity.pdbx_description
1 polymer ?
#
loop_
_entity_poly.entity_id
_entity_poly.type
_entity_poly.pdbx_seq_one_letter_code
_entity_poly.pdbx_strand_id
1 'polypeptide(L)'
;MFDLHVSDFYKDTARILLTLYRRFPVKSALYVEDICGPDTPDEFGLHSPRHMACFSAMLWLAEENYLRFSQTIQQEAIDEAVLTQACFTHFSALDDATSPQPQTRVSRLSAILENKSTLTLDSYVLEQMQTFPQKRCTK
;
A
#
# COMPACT_ATOMS: atom_id res chain seq x y z
N MET A 1 20.42 4.72 0.55
CA MET A 1 19.93 3.80 -0.49
C MET A 1 19.22 2.61 0.15
N PHE A 2 18.07 2.25 -0.39
CA PHE A 2 17.29 1.13 0.14
C PHE A 2 17.61 -0.15 -0.61
N ASP A 3 17.55 -1.28 0.09
CA ASP A 3 17.67 -2.57 -0.57
C ASP A 3 16.52 -2.77 -1.55
N LEU A 4 16.76 -3.56 -2.60
CA LEU A 4 15.78 -3.76 -3.65
C LEU A 4 14.43 -4.27 -3.13
N HIS A 5 14.45 -5.24 -2.20
CA HIS A 5 13.20 -5.78 -1.65
C HIS A 5 12.45 -4.73 -0.82
N VAL A 6 13.15 -3.79 -0.19
CA VAL A 6 12.53 -2.71 0.57
C VAL A 6 11.93 -1.69 -0.39
N SER A 7 12.62 -1.36 -1.47
CA SER A 7 12.09 -0.50 -2.53
C SER A 7 10.82 -1.09 -3.15
N ASP A 8 10.83 -2.39 -3.42
CA ASP A 8 9.65 -3.08 -3.93
C ASP A 8 8.48 -3.00 -2.95
N PHE A 9 8.78 -3.12 -1.66
CA PHE A 9 7.77 -2.99 -0.62
C PHE A 9 7.13 -1.60 -0.63
N TYR A 10 7.92 -0.53 -0.74
CA TYR A 10 7.37 0.82 -0.79
C TYR A 10 6.51 1.02 -2.05
N LYS A 11 6.95 0.49 -3.17
CA LYS A 11 6.18 0.58 -4.41
C LYS A 11 4.85 -0.17 -4.30
N ASP A 12 4.88 -1.37 -3.77
CA ASP A 12 3.67 -2.17 -3.57
C ASP A 12 2.73 -1.46 -2.60
N THR A 13 3.27 -0.94 -1.50
CA THR A 13 2.47 -0.21 -0.51
C THR A 13 1.77 0.98 -1.15
N ALA A 14 2.49 1.78 -1.93
CA ALA A 14 1.90 2.93 -2.61
C ALA A 14 0.76 2.51 -3.54
N ARG A 15 0.96 1.47 -4.34
CA ARG A 15 -0.05 0.99 -5.27
C ARG A 15 -1.26 0.40 -4.55
N ILE A 16 -1.03 -0.36 -3.49
CA ILE A 16 -2.11 -0.94 -2.68
C ILE A 16 -2.97 0.18 -2.08
N LEU A 17 -2.33 1.14 -1.45
CA LEU A 17 -3.06 2.22 -0.78
C LEU A 17 -3.81 3.09 -1.78
N LEU A 18 -3.20 3.42 -2.92
CA LEU A 18 -3.88 4.21 -3.95
C LEU A 18 -5.08 3.47 -4.53
N THR A 19 -4.92 2.18 -4.79
CA THR A 19 -6.01 1.36 -5.33
C THR A 19 -7.20 1.35 -4.39
N LEU A 20 -6.94 1.09 -3.11
CA LEU A 20 -8.01 1.03 -2.12
C LEU A 20 -8.59 2.41 -1.81
N TYR A 21 -7.78 3.46 -1.88
CA TYR A 21 -8.28 4.81 -1.70
C TYR A 21 -9.31 5.17 -2.78
N ARG A 22 -9.02 4.82 -4.02
CA ARG A 22 -9.92 5.09 -5.13
C ARG A 22 -11.22 4.31 -5.06
N ARG A 23 -11.21 3.15 -4.40
CA ARG A 23 -12.38 2.31 -4.21
C ARG A 23 -13.12 2.59 -2.90
N PHE A 24 -12.52 3.36 -2.02
CA PHE A 24 -13.06 3.61 -0.69
C PHE A 24 -14.48 4.21 -0.78
N PRO A 25 -15.44 3.79 0.02
CA PRO A 25 -15.38 2.77 1.07
C PRO A 25 -15.88 1.39 0.63
N VAL A 26 -15.90 1.11 -0.65
CA VAL A 26 -16.40 -0.15 -1.18
C VAL A 26 -15.38 -1.26 -0.91
N LYS A 27 -15.84 -2.33 -0.30
CA LYS A 27 -15.02 -3.52 -0.08
C LYS A 27 -14.93 -4.31 -1.37
N SER A 28 -13.73 -4.72 -1.74
CA SER A 28 -13.50 -5.44 -2.98
C SER A 28 -12.29 -6.34 -2.85
N ALA A 29 -12.21 -7.34 -3.72
CA ALA A 29 -11.04 -8.20 -3.77
C ALA A 29 -9.86 -7.42 -4.34
N LEU A 30 -8.70 -7.54 -3.71
CA LEU A 30 -7.47 -6.92 -4.17
C LEU A 30 -6.50 -8.02 -4.56
N TYR A 31 -6.24 -8.12 -5.86
CA TYR A 31 -5.39 -9.18 -6.41
C TYR A 31 -3.94 -8.75 -6.45
N VAL A 32 -3.05 -9.69 -6.11
CA VAL A 32 -1.61 -9.44 -6.14
C VAL A 32 -1.16 -9.03 -7.54
N GLU A 33 -1.70 -9.69 -8.57
CA GLU A 33 -1.35 -9.38 -9.96
C GLU A 33 -1.65 -7.94 -10.36
N ASP A 34 -2.68 -7.34 -9.78
CA ASP A 34 -3.05 -5.96 -10.08
C ASP A 34 -2.05 -4.97 -9.47
N ILE A 35 -1.29 -5.40 -8.49
CA ILE A 35 -0.31 -4.55 -7.80
C ILE A 35 1.09 -4.71 -8.38
N CYS A 36 1.58 -5.94 -8.46
CA CYS A 36 2.97 -6.19 -8.85
C CYS A 36 3.12 -6.80 -10.25
N GLY A 37 2.00 -7.05 -10.95
CA GLY A 37 2.03 -7.62 -12.29
C GLY A 37 1.81 -9.12 -12.30
N PRO A 38 1.60 -9.67 -13.50
CA PRO A 38 1.33 -11.10 -13.65
C PRO A 38 2.48 -11.97 -13.14
N ASP A 39 2.12 -13.12 -12.65
CA ASP A 39 3.09 -14.10 -12.18
C ASP A 39 2.71 -15.46 -12.75
N THR A 40 3.71 -16.24 -13.15
CA THR A 40 3.50 -17.60 -13.65
C THR A 40 4.01 -18.55 -12.58
N PRO A 41 3.12 -19.27 -11.88
CA PRO A 41 3.55 -20.28 -10.91
C PRO A 41 4.45 -21.33 -11.59
N ASP A 42 5.35 -21.91 -10.80
CA ASP A 42 6.22 -22.95 -11.31
C ASP A 42 5.46 -24.28 -11.47
N GLU A 43 6.18 -25.33 -11.83
CA GLU A 43 5.58 -26.65 -12.06
C GLU A 43 4.92 -27.24 -10.82
N PHE A 44 5.25 -26.73 -9.63
CA PHE A 44 4.65 -27.15 -8.38
C PHE A 44 3.55 -26.22 -7.92
N GLY A 45 3.17 -25.23 -8.73
CA GLY A 45 2.15 -24.27 -8.38
C GLY A 45 2.62 -23.17 -7.45
N LEU A 46 3.91 -23.01 -7.26
CA LEU A 46 4.47 -22.01 -6.37
C LEU A 46 4.70 -20.69 -7.10
N HIS A 47 4.28 -19.61 -6.48
CA HIS A 47 4.50 -18.27 -7.01
C HIS A 47 5.93 -17.81 -6.81
N SER A 48 6.35 -16.82 -7.59
CA SER A 48 7.68 -16.23 -7.47
C SER A 48 7.85 -15.53 -6.12
N PRO A 49 9.11 -15.34 -5.67
CA PRO A 49 9.37 -14.55 -4.47
C PRO A 49 8.79 -13.13 -4.55
N ARG A 50 8.79 -12.53 -5.74
CA ARG A 50 8.24 -11.19 -5.95
C ARG A 50 6.73 -11.16 -5.66
N HIS A 51 6.01 -12.14 -6.17
CA HIS A 51 4.57 -12.28 -5.92
C HIS A 51 4.30 -12.45 -4.43
N MET A 52 5.05 -13.33 -3.78
CA MET A 52 4.85 -13.62 -2.37
C MET A 52 5.21 -12.42 -1.49
N ALA A 53 6.20 -11.62 -1.90
CA ALA A 53 6.55 -10.41 -1.18
C ALA A 53 5.40 -9.39 -1.22
N CYS A 54 4.76 -9.25 -2.38
CA CYS A 54 3.62 -8.36 -2.54
C CYS A 54 2.43 -8.84 -1.70
N PHE A 55 2.13 -10.14 -1.75
CA PHE A 55 1.06 -10.73 -0.94
C PHE A 55 1.33 -10.50 0.55
N SER A 56 2.58 -10.72 0.98
CA SER A 56 2.97 -10.47 2.38
C SER A 56 2.83 -9.01 2.76
N ALA A 57 3.10 -8.08 1.84
CA ALA A 57 2.90 -6.66 2.09
C ALA A 57 1.43 -6.35 2.38
N MET A 58 0.51 -6.98 1.63
CA MET A 58 -0.92 -6.80 1.88
C MET A 58 -1.30 -7.25 3.27
N LEU A 59 -0.81 -8.41 3.69
CA LEU A 59 -1.11 -8.95 5.03
C LEU A 59 -0.50 -8.07 6.12
N TRP A 60 0.72 -7.62 5.91
CA TRP A 60 1.40 -6.75 6.87
C TRP A 60 0.68 -5.42 7.03
N LEU A 61 0.23 -4.83 5.93
CA LEU A 61 -0.50 -3.56 5.99
C LEU A 61 -1.80 -3.70 6.78
N ALA A 62 -2.45 -4.87 6.69
CA ALA A 62 -3.64 -5.13 7.49
C ALA A 62 -3.29 -5.22 8.97
N GLU A 63 -2.21 -5.92 9.31
CA GLU A 63 -1.77 -6.04 10.70
C GLU A 63 -1.40 -4.69 11.29
N GLU A 64 -0.86 -3.78 10.47
CA GLU A 64 -0.44 -2.45 10.92
C GLU A 64 -1.55 -1.40 10.81
N ASN A 65 -2.78 -1.84 10.56
CA ASN A 65 -3.97 -0.99 10.60
C ASN A 65 -4.08 0.02 9.44
N TYR A 66 -3.46 -0.29 8.30
CA TYR A 66 -3.65 0.53 7.09
C TYR A 66 -4.92 0.13 6.34
N LEU A 67 -5.20 -1.17 6.33
CA LEU A 67 -6.37 -1.71 5.64
C LEU A 67 -6.92 -2.87 6.46
N ARG A 68 -8.08 -3.37 6.04
CA ARG A 68 -8.64 -4.59 6.62
C ARG A 68 -9.27 -5.41 5.51
N PHE A 69 -9.39 -6.70 5.75
CA PHE A 69 -9.99 -7.63 4.80
C PHE A 69 -10.62 -8.78 5.57
N SER A 70 -11.46 -9.58 4.90
CA SER A 70 -12.16 -10.67 5.58
C SER A 70 -11.40 -11.99 5.51
N GLN A 71 -10.83 -12.32 4.35
CA GLN A 71 -10.14 -13.59 4.15
C GLN A 71 -9.22 -13.48 2.94
N THR A 72 -8.29 -14.43 2.83
CA THR A 72 -7.45 -14.52 1.65
C THR A 72 -8.13 -15.42 0.62
N ILE A 73 -7.83 -15.16 -0.66
CA ILE A 73 -8.23 -16.02 -1.77
C ILE A 73 -6.95 -16.74 -2.18
N GLN A 74 -6.69 -17.86 -1.55
CA GLN A 74 -5.43 -18.59 -1.69
C GLN A 74 -4.27 -17.62 -1.45
N GLN A 75 -3.26 -17.64 -2.29
CA GLN A 75 -2.16 -16.68 -2.24
C GLN A 75 -2.25 -15.68 -3.40
N GLU A 76 -3.47 -15.47 -3.90
CA GLU A 76 -3.72 -14.63 -5.08
C GLU A 76 -4.28 -13.27 -4.72
N ALA A 77 -5.02 -13.17 -3.62
CA ALA A 77 -5.74 -11.95 -3.29
C ALA A 77 -6.16 -11.92 -1.83
N ILE A 78 -6.55 -10.73 -1.38
CA ILE A 78 -7.28 -10.55 -0.12
C ILE A 78 -8.69 -10.09 -0.50
N ASP A 79 -9.70 -10.65 0.17
CA ASP A 79 -11.09 -10.37 -0.16
C ASP A 79 -11.71 -9.36 0.79
N GLU A 80 -12.65 -8.59 0.28
CA GLU A 80 -13.32 -7.52 1.03
C GLU A 80 -12.33 -6.53 1.63
N ALA A 81 -11.33 -6.16 0.84
CA ALA A 81 -10.30 -5.22 1.27
C ALA A 81 -10.84 -3.78 1.23
N VAL A 82 -10.50 -3.02 2.26
CA VAL A 82 -10.90 -1.62 2.37
C VAL A 82 -9.92 -0.91 3.31
N LEU A 83 -9.66 0.37 3.05
CA LEU A 83 -8.82 1.14 3.96
C LEU A 83 -9.51 1.31 5.30
N THR A 84 -8.71 1.41 6.36
CA THR A 84 -9.23 1.80 7.67
C THR A 84 -9.56 3.28 7.65
N GLN A 85 -10.38 3.71 8.61
CA GLN A 85 -10.66 5.14 8.77
C GLN A 85 -9.37 5.92 9.00
N ALA A 86 -8.48 5.40 9.83
CA ALA A 86 -7.22 6.06 10.13
C ALA A 86 -6.39 6.29 8.86
N CYS A 87 -6.31 5.28 8.01
CA CYS A 87 -5.53 5.38 6.77
C CYS A 87 -6.19 6.35 5.79
N PHE A 88 -7.51 6.23 5.62
CA PHE A 88 -8.24 7.11 4.72
C PHE A 88 -8.07 8.58 5.13
N THR A 89 -8.24 8.88 6.41
CA THR A 89 -8.13 10.27 6.88
C THR A 89 -6.70 10.79 6.79
N HIS A 90 -5.72 9.92 7.07
CA HIS A 90 -4.31 10.32 6.94
C HIS A 90 -3.98 10.77 5.51
N PHE A 91 -4.41 10.00 4.52
CA PHE A 91 -4.10 10.30 3.13
C PHE A 91 -5.03 11.34 2.50
N SER A 92 -6.17 11.60 3.14
CA SER A 92 -7.06 12.69 2.71
C SER A 92 -6.62 14.05 3.24
N ALA A 93 -5.74 14.07 4.24
CA ALA A 93 -5.26 15.31 4.83
C ALA A 93 -4.24 15.99 3.92
N LEU A 94 -4.08 17.29 4.11
CA LEU A 94 -3.09 18.06 3.35
C LEU A 94 -1.68 17.65 3.80
N ASP A 95 -0.81 17.50 2.81
CA ASP A 95 0.56 17.09 3.06
C ASP A 95 1.37 18.22 3.72
N ASP A 96 1.23 19.42 3.17
CA ASP A 96 1.87 20.62 3.71
C ASP A 96 0.90 21.78 3.58
N ALA A 97 0.21 22.10 4.66
CA ALA A 97 -0.80 23.17 4.66
C ALA A 97 -0.19 24.56 4.47
N THR A 98 1.13 24.70 4.65
CA THR A 98 1.81 25.98 4.48
C THR A 98 2.28 26.21 3.05
N SER A 99 2.20 25.20 2.20
CA SER A 99 2.58 25.30 0.80
C SER A 99 1.65 26.27 0.05
N PRO A 100 2.17 27.03 -0.91
CA PRO A 100 1.33 27.90 -1.77
C PRO A 100 0.26 27.13 -2.53
N GLN A 101 0.54 25.85 -2.83
CA GLN A 101 -0.42 24.97 -3.52
C GLN A 101 -0.53 23.67 -2.75
N PRO A 102 -1.24 23.70 -1.60
CA PRO A 102 -1.34 22.49 -0.79
C PRO A 102 -2.12 21.40 -1.53
N GLN A 103 -1.68 20.17 -1.35
CA GLN A 103 -2.36 19.01 -1.91
C GLN A 103 -2.45 17.92 -0.86
N THR A 104 -3.41 17.02 -1.05
CA THR A 104 -3.59 15.91 -0.13
C THR A 104 -2.41 14.94 -0.24
N ARG A 105 -2.20 14.16 0.83
CA ARG A 105 -1.15 13.15 0.80
C ARG A 105 -1.38 12.11 -0.29
N VAL A 106 -2.65 11.73 -0.52
CA VAL A 106 -2.96 10.77 -1.58
C VAL A 106 -2.63 11.36 -2.97
N SER A 107 -2.92 12.62 -3.19
CA SER A 107 -2.62 13.28 -4.46
C SER A 107 -1.11 13.32 -4.70
N ARG A 108 -0.36 13.67 -3.67
CA ARG A 108 1.10 13.70 -3.76
C ARG A 108 1.68 12.32 -3.99
N LEU A 109 1.16 11.30 -3.29
CA LEU A 109 1.61 9.93 -3.47
C LEU A 109 1.38 9.46 -4.91
N SER A 110 0.21 9.77 -5.46
CA SER A 110 -0.11 9.42 -6.84
C SER A 110 0.86 10.09 -7.83
N ALA A 111 1.14 11.38 -7.62
CA ALA A 111 2.04 12.11 -8.50
C ALA A 111 3.46 11.56 -8.45
N ILE A 112 3.94 11.23 -7.25
CA ILE A 112 5.29 10.68 -7.08
C ILE A 112 5.38 9.30 -7.74
N LEU A 113 4.35 8.49 -7.59
CA LEU A 113 4.33 7.16 -8.21
C LEU A 113 4.38 7.25 -9.73
N GLU A 114 3.66 8.21 -10.30
CA GLU A 114 3.66 8.42 -11.76
C GLU A 114 5.01 8.89 -12.28
N ASN A 115 5.75 9.66 -11.48
CA ASN A 115 7.08 10.17 -11.87
C ASN A 115 8.13 9.08 -11.95
N LYS A 116 7.88 7.89 -11.44
CA LYS A 116 8.78 6.75 -11.49
C LYS A 116 10.14 7.00 -10.83
N SER A 117 10.25 7.99 -9.98
CA SER A 117 11.47 8.24 -9.22
C SER A 117 11.47 7.35 -7.97
N THR A 118 12.26 6.28 -8.01
CA THR A 118 12.30 5.29 -6.93
C THR A 118 12.72 5.91 -5.60
N LEU A 119 13.76 6.74 -5.61
CA LEU A 119 14.27 7.34 -4.38
C LEU A 119 13.23 8.28 -3.75
N THR A 120 12.55 9.07 -4.57
CA THR A 120 11.52 9.99 -4.07
C THR A 120 10.35 9.20 -3.49
N LEU A 121 9.93 8.13 -4.18
CA LEU A 121 8.83 7.30 -3.72
C LEU A 121 9.17 6.62 -2.39
N ASP A 122 10.35 6.00 -2.32
CA ASP A 122 10.77 5.30 -1.11
C ASP A 122 10.80 6.24 0.09
N SER A 123 11.40 7.41 -0.09
CA SER A 123 11.50 8.41 0.98
C SER A 123 10.13 8.91 1.41
N TYR A 124 9.25 9.15 0.45
CA TYR A 124 7.91 9.66 0.77
C TYR A 124 7.07 8.62 1.50
N VAL A 125 7.09 7.37 1.04
CA VAL A 125 6.32 6.31 1.71
C VAL A 125 6.84 6.09 3.12
N LEU A 126 8.16 6.07 3.31
CA LEU A 126 8.74 5.93 4.62
C LEU A 126 8.29 7.06 5.55
N GLU A 127 8.29 8.30 5.06
CA GLU A 127 7.82 9.45 5.83
C GLU A 127 6.36 9.28 6.23
N GLN A 128 5.51 8.81 5.31
CA GLN A 128 4.11 8.60 5.61
C GLN A 128 3.93 7.51 6.67
N MET A 129 4.73 6.46 6.59
CA MET A 129 4.66 5.39 7.58
C MET A 129 5.10 5.89 8.96
N GLN A 130 6.09 6.77 9.02
CA GLN A 130 6.57 7.33 10.28
C GLN A 130 5.54 8.26 10.92
N THR A 131 4.75 8.96 10.11
CA THR A 131 3.74 9.89 10.62
C THR A 131 2.36 9.27 10.74
N PHE A 132 2.16 8.06 10.23
CA PHE A 132 0.88 7.37 10.32
C PHE A 132 0.56 7.05 11.79
N PRO A 133 -0.69 7.29 12.23
CA PRO A 133 -1.05 7.03 13.63
C PRO A 133 -0.85 5.56 14.00
N GLN A 134 0.00 5.33 14.99
CA GLN A 134 0.25 3.98 15.48
C GLN A 134 -0.91 3.52 16.33
N LYS A 135 -1.20 2.22 16.24
CA LYS A 135 -2.20 1.60 17.10
C LYS A 135 -1.65 1.61 18.52
N ARG A 136 -2.27 2.39 19.39
CA ARG A 136 -1.82 2.48 20.77
C ARG A 136 -2.25 1.25 21.54
N CYS A 137 -1.31 0.68 22.30
CA CYS A 137 -1.67 -0.29 23.29
C CYS A 137 -2.49 0.41 24.36
N THR A 138 -3.76 0.05 24.44
CA THR A 138 -4.62 0.53 25.53
C THR A 138 -4.32 -0.27 26.78
N LYS A 139 -4.12 0.42 27.83
CA LYS A 139 -3.92 -0.22 29.11
C LYS A 139 -5.25 -0.39 29.82
#